data_0aff895c8bc9f3e3506bdb9c3e57fde9
#
_entry.id   0aff895c8bc9f3e3506bdb9c3e57fde9
#
_cell.length_a   1.000
_cell.length_b   1.000
_cell.length_c   1.000
_cell.angle_alpha   90.00
_cell.angle_beta   90.00
_cell.angle_gamma   90.00
#
_symmetry.space_group_name_H-M   'P 1'
#
loop_
_entity.id
_entity.type
_entity.pdbx_description
1 polymer ?
#
loop_
_entity_poly.entity_id
_entity_poly.type
_entity_poly.pdbx_seq_one_letter_code
_entity_poly.pdbx_strand_id
1 'polypeptide(L)'
;MKKNREMSMNIQLKPFTDSDLTLFVNWLHSEHIQRWYAPVEAWIDEVSKRESEYSWIRHYIILAEETPIGFCQYYPYWRSGEDWQGSIPVEETYSIDYLIGEVDFLRKGCACQALKLLQSLIFALPNGQRIIAQPDEDNLASRQTLLAAGYTYDEENELFIVNR
;
A
#
# COMPACT_ATOMS: atom_id res chain seq x y z
N MET A 1 -31.32 0.76 -21.62
CA MET A 1 -30.38 0.12 -20.66
C MET A 1 -29.77 1.18 -19.78
N LYS A 2 -30.18 1.28 -18.54
CA LYS A 2 -29.49 2.13 -17.57
C LYS A 2 -28.18 1.42 -17.20
N LYS A 3 -27.07 1.92 -17.69
CA LYS A 3 -25.77 1.56 -17.10
C LYS A 3 -25.84 1.99 -15.64
N ASN A 4 -25.87 1.02 -14.72
CA ASN A 4 -25.58 1.31 -13.33
C ASN A 4 -24.20 1.93 -13.30
N ARG A 5 -24.13 3.26 -13.16
CA ARG A 5 -22.92 3.91 -12.72
C ARG A 5 -22.73 3.45 -11.28
N GLU A 6 -21.87 2.46 -11.07
CA GLU A 6 -21.31 2.28 -9.75
C GLU A 6 -20.75 3.63 -9.34
N MET A 7 -21.37 4.24 -8.34
CA MET A 7 -20.84 5.48 -7.79
C MET A 7 -19.49 5.12 -7.18
N SER A 8 -18.41 5.64 -7.75
CA SER A 8 -17.09 5.47 -7.16
C SER A 8 -17.12 6.02 -5.74
N MET A 9 -16.71 5.21 -4.78
CA MET A 9 -16.60 5.62 -3.39
C MET A 9 -15.54 6.71 -3.27
N ASN A 10 -15.77 7.68 -2.40
CA ASN A 10 -14.78 8.69 -2.06
C ASN A 10 -13.71 8.07 -1.17
N ILE A 11 -12.54 7.81 -1.74
CA ILE A 11 -11.40 7.25 -1.03
C ILE A 11 -10.47 8.38 -0.61
N GLN A 12 -10.06 8.36 0.64
CA GLN A 12 -9.12 9.32 1.22
C GLN A 12 -8.06 8.58 2.03
N LEU A 13 -6.90 9.21 2.17
CA LEU A 13 -5.83 8.72 3.04
C LEU A 13 -5.70 9.65 4.24
N LYS A 14 -5.79 9.09 5.43
CA LYS A 14 -5.62 9.80 6.71
C LYS A 14 -4.31 9.33 7.35
N PRO A 15 -3.44 10.24 7.83
CA PRO A 15 -2.27 9.81 8.60
C PRO A 15 -2.67 8.89 9.77
N PHE A 16 -1.89 7.83 9.96
CA PHE A 16 -2.11 6.88 11.04
C PHE A 16 -1.94 7.56 12.41
N THR A 17 -2.86 7.30 13.32
CA THR A 17 -2.79 7.79 14.70
C THR A 17 -2.89 6.64 15.70
N ASP A 18 -2.56 6.87 16.96
CA ASP A 18 -2.64 5.83 17.99
C ASP A 18 -4.05 5.25 18.14
N SER A 19 -5.08 6.04 17.88
CA SER A 19 -6.46 5.56 17.91
C SER A 19 -6.80 4.53 16.83
N ASP A 20 -5.96 4.42 15.80
CA ASP A 20 -6.15 3.46 14.70
C ASP A 20 -5.54 2.09 14.99
N LEU A 21 -4.72 1.97 16.05
CA LEU A 21 -3.93 0.76 16.31
C LEU A 21 -4.81 -0.48 16.53
N THR A 22 -5.85 -0.37 17.33
CA THR A 22 -6.73 -1.51 17.63
C THR A 22 -7.36 -2.09 16.37
N LEU A 23 -7.85 -1.21 15.50
CA LEU A 23 -8.45 -1.61 14.24
C LEU A 23 -7.42 -2.26 13.30
N PHE A 24 -6.24 -1.67 13.20
CA PHE A 24 -5.14 -2.20 12.40
C PHE A 24 -4.73 -3.61 12.87
N VAL A 25 -4.60 -3.81 14.18
CA VAL A 25 -4.30 -5.12 14.77
C VAL A 25 -5.38 -6.15 14.42
N ASN A 26 -6.65 -5.76 14.51
CA ASN A 26 -7.76 -6.63 14.13
C ASN A 26 -7.69 -7.05 12.66
N TRP A 27 -7.37 -6.09 11.76
CA TRP A 27 -7.19 -6.42 10.34
C TRP A 27 -6.04 -7.40 10.11
N LEU A 28 -4.92 -7.23 10.81
CA LEU A 28 -3.76 -8.12 10.68
C LEU A 28 -4.08 -9.56 11.10
N HIS A 29 -5.03 -9.75 12.01
CA HIS A 29 -5.50 -11.08 12.42
C HIS A 29 -6.63 -11.64 11.56
N SER A 30 -7.14 -10.88 10.59
CA SER A 30 -8.16 -11.35 9.66
C SER A 30 -7.61 -12.42 8.73
N GLU A 31 -8.40 -13.44 8.44
CA GLU A 31 -7.98 -14.59 7.63
C GLU A 31 -7.42 -14.17 6.25
N HIS A 32 -8.11 -13.23 5.58
CA HIS A 32 -7.69 -12.76 4.25
C HIS A 32 -6.42 -11.90 4.26
N ILE A 33 -5.95 -11.44 5.44
CA ILE A 33 -4.76 -10.61 5.60
C ILE A 33 -3.58 -11.42 6.12
N GLN A 34 -3.78 -12.32 7.10
CA GLN A 34 -2.72 -13.06 7.78
C GLN A 34 -1.72 -13.72 6.83
N ARG A 35 -2.22 -14.24 5.72
CA ARG A 35 -1.39 -14.94 4.73
C ARG A 35 -0.27 -14.08 4.18
N TRP A 36 -0.53 -12.77 4.03
CA TRP A 36 0.37 -11.85 3.33
C TRP A 36 1.15 -10.94 4.26
N TYR A 37 0.73 -10.81 5.51
CA TYR A 37 1.25 -9.84 6.48
C TYR A 37 1.75 -10.51 7.76
N ALA A 38 2.50 -11.59 7.62
CA ALA A 38 3.15 -12.27 8.74
C ALA A 38 4.64 -11.86 8.80
N PRO A 39 5.23 -11.73 9.98
CA PRO A 39 4.63 -11.84 11.31
C PRO A 39 3.89 -10.56 11.73
N VAL A 40 2.77 -10.72 12.39
CA VAL A 40 1.90 -9.61 12.83
C VAL A 40 2.64 -8.64 13.76
N GLU A 41 3.46 -9.17 14.66
CA GLU A 41 4.21 -8.38 15.65
C GLU A 41 5.16 -7.37 14.99
N ALA A 42 5.74 -7.72 13.84
CA ALA A 42 6.63 -6.80 13.11
C ALA A 42 5.88 -5.59 12.59
N TRP A 43 4.66 -5.77 12.08
CA TRP A 43 3.81 -4.68 11.62
C TRP A 43 3.34 -3.78 12.75
N ILE A 44 2.98 -4.37 13.88
CA ILE A 44 2.57 -3.62 15.08
C ILE A 44 3.75 -2.80 15.62
N ASP A 45 4.93 -3.38 15.69
CA ASP A 45 6.16 -2.69 16.13
C ASP A 45 6.45 -1.48 15.25
N GLU A 46 6.36 -1.66 13.95
CA GLU A 46 6.63 -0.60 12.97
C GLU A 46 5.69 0.59 13.14
N VAL A 47 4.38 0.38 13.18
CA VAL A 47 3.44 1.50 13.35
C VAL A 47 3.51 2.11 14.74
N SER A 48 3.82 1.31 15.76
CA SER A 48 3.96 1.80 17.14
C SER A 48 5.17 2.71 17.29
N LYS A 49 6.21 2.51 16.49
CA LYS A 49 7.44 3.32 16.50
C LYS A 49 7.53 4.28 15.30
N ARG A 50 6.40 4.63 14.70
CA ARG A 50 6.34 5.48 13.49
C ARG A 50 6.86 6.90 13.72
N GLU A 51 6.93 7.35 14.96
CA GLU A 51 7.46 8.68 15.31
C GLU A 51 8.91 8.63 15.80
N SER A 52 9.50 7.44 15.87
CA SER A 52 10.87 7.21 16.33
C SER A 52 11.68 6.40 15.32
N GLU A 53 11.88 5.09 15.53
CA GLU A 53 12.73 4.24 14.69
C GLU A 53 12.24 4.13 13.24
N TYR A 54 10.92 4.20 13.02
CA TYR A 54 10.31 4.08 11.69
C TYR A 54 9.73 5.40 11.17
N SER A 55 10.27 6.54 11.62
CA SER A 55 9.81 7.86 11.18
C SER A 55 10.05 8.15 9.69
N TRP A 56 10.87 7.35 9.04
CA TRP A 56 11.13 7.41 7.60
C TRP A 56 10.05 6.73 6.75
N ILE A 57 9.09 6.00 7.39
CA ILE A 57 7.93 5.38 6.74
C ILE A 57 6.70 6.26 7.00
N ARG A 58 5.88 6.45 5.98
CA ARG A 58 4.61 7.19 6.08
C ARG A 58 3.45 6.20 6.08
N HIS A 59 2.71 6.19 7.18
CA HIS A 59 1.61 5.25 7.43
C HIS A 59 0.27 5.98 7.34
N TYR A 60 -0.69 5.35 6.65
CA TYR A 60 -2.02 5.92 6.43
C TYR A 60 -3.12 4.90 6.69
N ILE A 61 -4.28 5.41 7.11
CA ILE A 61 -5.54 4.68 7.09
C ILE A 61 -6.28 5.06 5.80
N ILE A 62 -6.79 4.05 5.12
CA ILE A 62 -7.63 4.23 3.94
C ILE A 62 -9.06 4.42 4.41
N LEU A 63 -9.68 5.53 4.02
CA LEU A 63 -11.08 5.85 4.32
C LEU A 63 -11.92 5.71 3.06
N ALA A 64 -13.08 5.04 3.19
CA ALA A 64 -14.13 5.05 2.18
C ALA A 64 -15.35 5.73 2.77
N GLU A 65 -15.80 6.83 2.17
CA GLU A 65 -16.88 7.65 2.71
C GLU A 65 -16.71 7.92 4.23
N GLU A 66 -15.48 8.29 4.63
CA GLU A 66 -15.07 8.55 6.02
C GLU A 66 -15.01 7.32 6.94
N THR A 67 -15.29 6.12 6.42
CA THR A 67 -15.19 4.85 7.18
C THR A 67 -13.80 4.26 6.98
N PRO A 68 -13.06 3.92 8.05
CA PRO A 68 -11.78 3.23 7.93
C PRO A 68 -11.98 1.83 7.35
N ILE A 69 -11.30 1.52 6.24
CA ILE A 69 -11.43 0.26 5.53
C ILE A 69 -10.11 -0.47 5.34
N GLY A 70 -9.00 0.19 5.49
CA GLY A 70 -7.70 -0.41 5.22
C GLY A 70 -6.54 0.47 5.62
N PHE A 71 -5.37 0.00 5.27
CA PHE A 71 -4.08 0.58 5.64
C PHE A 71 -3.18 0.63 4.42
N CYS A 72 -2.37 1.66 4.33
CA CYS A 72 -1.29 1.72 3.35
C CYS A 72 -0.11 2.53 3.88
N GLN A 73 1.04 2.31 3.26
CA GLN A 73 2.25 3.03 3.61
C GLN A 73 3.16 3.19 2.40
N TYR A 74 4.07 4.16 2.47
CA TYR A 74 5.19 4.24 1.56
C TYR A 74 6.47 4.55 2.32
N TYR A 75 7.60 4.15 1.75
CA TYR A 75 8.92 4.43 2.31
C TYR A 75 9.97 4.59 1.21
N PRO A 76 11.01 5.40 1.47
CA PRO A 76 12.14 5.47 0.56
C PRO A 76 12.89 4.13 0.59
N TYR A 77 12.98 3.50 -0.56
CA TYR A 77 13.55 2.15 -0.67
C TYR A 77 15.00 2.08 -0.15
N TRP A 78 15.78 3.15 -0.39
CA TRP A 78 17.18 3.21 0.07
C TRP A 78 17.35 3.20 1.60
N ARG A 79 16.29 3.42 2.36
CA ARG A 79 16.32 3.38 3.82
C ARG A 79 15.98 2.00 4.39
N SER A 80 15.38 1.14 3.58
CA SER A 80 14.84 -0.15 4.05
C SER A 80 15.91 -1.20 4.31
N GLY A 81 17.05 -1.11 3.66
CA GLY A 81 18.07 -2.17 3.68
C GLY A 81 17.69 -3.39 2.85
N GLU A 82 16.56 -3.34 2.13
CA GLU A 82 16.13 -4.40 1.24
C GLU A 82 16.96 -4.42 -0.05
N ASP A 83 17.00 -5.55 -0.75
CA ASP A 83 17.82 -5.77 -1.93
C ASP A 83 17.11 -6.50 -3.08
N TRP A 84 15.77 -6.52 -3.05
CA TRP A 84 15.00 -7.23 -4.07
C TRP A 84 14.76 -6.41 -5.35
N GLN A 85 15.28 -5.19 -5.44
CA GLN A 85 15.05 -4.30 -6.58
C GLN A 85 15.72 -4.76 -7.90
N GLY A 86 16.64 -5.73 -7.83
CA GLY A 86 17.39 -6.16 -9.01
C GLY A 86 18.27 -5.03 -9.58
N SER A 87 18.11 -4.72 -10.85
CA SER A 87 18.87 -3.65 -11.53
C SER A 87 18.25 -2.26 -11.40
N ILE A 88 17.11 -2.12 -10.74
CA ILE A 88 16.47 -0.81 -10.52
C ILE A 88 17.35 0.01 -9.57
N PRO A 89 17.69 1.27 -9.91
CA PRO A 89 18.43 2.14 -9.00
C PRO A 89 17.68 2.35 -7.70
N VAL A 90 18.38 2.29 -6.55
CA VAL A 90 17.73 2.51 -5.25
C VAL A 90 17.40 3.98 -5.00
N GLU A 91 18.21 4.88 -5.55
CA GLU A 91 18.01 6.32 -5.43
C GLU A 91 16.71 6.72 -6.11
N GLU A 92 15.97 7.64 -5.49
CA GLU A 92 14.71 8.15 -6.01
C GLU A 92 13.62 7.08 -6.20
N THR A 93 13.81 5.91 -5.55
CA THR A 93 12.88 4.79 -5.58
C THR A 93 12.16 4.66 -4.24
N TYR A 94 10.85 4.52 -4.31
CA TYR A 94 9.97 4.28 -3.15
C TYR A 94 9.34 2.91 -3.26
N SER A 95 8.91 2.36 -2.15
CA SER A 95 8.10 1.17 -2.11
C SER A 95 6.85 1.38 -1.27
N ILE A 96 5.89 0.51 -1.43
CA ILE A 96 4.56 0.63 -0.83
C ILE A 96 4.10 -0.70 -0.25
N ASP A 97 3.24 -0.61 0.75
CA ASP A 97 2.44 -1.72 1.24
C ASP A 97 1.01 -1.25 1.42
N TYR A 98 0.04 -2.14 1.26
CA TYR A 98 -1.37 -1.81 1.39
C TYR A 98 -2.22 -3.04 1.69
N LEU A 99 -3.31 -2.83 2.39
CA LEU A 99 -4.33 -3.85 2.63
C LEU A 99 -5.71 -3.21 2.74
N ILE A 100 -6.73 -3.95 2.33
CA ILE A 100 -8.12 -3.65 2.64
C ILE A 100 -8.54 -4.62 3.75
N GLY A 101 -8.77 -4.09 4.94
CA GLY A 101 -9.09 -4.90 6.12
C GLY A 101 -10.57 -5.27 6.22
N GLU A 102 -11.46 -4.40 5.72
CA GLU A 102 -12.90 -4.61 5.77
C GLU A 102 -13.37 -5.42 4.56
N VAL A 103 -13.87 -6.62 4.81
CA VAL A 103 -14.27 -7.60 3.77
C VAL A 103 -15.30 -7.02 2.81
N ASP A 104 -16.23 -6.21 3.31
CA ASP A 104 -17.30 -5.61 2.49
C ASP A 104 -16.78 -4.62 1.44
N PHE A 105 -15.53 -4.20 1.54
CA PHE A 105 -14.90 -3.26 0.62
C PHE A 105 -13.89 -3.93 -0.33
N LEU A 106 -13.81 -5.26 -0.30
CA LEU A 106 -13.00 -6.02 -1.25
C LEU A 106 -13.65 -6.01 -2.64
N ARG A 107 -12.83 -6.03 -3.69
CA ARG A 107 -13.26 -6.12 -5.10
C ARG A 107 -14.12 -4.95 -5.56
N LYS A 108 -13.96 -3.78 -4.96
CA LYS A 108 -14.71 -2.56 -5.30
C LYS A 108 -13.80 -1.45 -5.84
N GLY A 109 -12.54 -1.76 -6.13
CA GLY A 109 -11.57 -0.78 -6.64
C GLY A 109 -11.00 0.15 -5.58
N CYS A 110 -11.27 -0.08 -4.29
CA CYS A 110 -10.79 0.78 -3.20
C CYS A 110 -9.27 0.78 -3.10
N ALA A 111 -8.64 -0.39 -3.18
CA ALA A 111 -7.18 -0.50 -3.15
C ALA A 111 -6.53 0.22 -4.34
N CYS A 112 -7.08 0.07 -5.54
CA CYS A 112 -6.59 0.77 -6.73
C CYS A 112 -6.63 2.29 -6.55
N GLN A 113 -7.72 2.83 -6.03
CA GLN A 113 -7.86 4.26 -5.76
C GLN A 113 -6.86 4.72 -4.68
N ALA A 114 -6.68 3.94 -3.62
CA ALA A 114 -5.70 4.23 -2.57
C ALA A 114 -4.27 4.27 -3.12
N LEU A 115 -3.91 3.31 -3.99
CA LEU A 115 -2.60 3.29 -4.64
C LEU A 115 -2.37 4.51 -5.51
N LYS A 116 -3.37 4.98 -6.24
CA LYS A 116 -3.27 6.21 -7.04
C LYS A 116 -3.04 7.44 -6.16
N LEU A 117 -3.66 7.50 -4.98
CA LEU A 117 -3.41 8.57 -4.02
C LEU A 117 -1.98 8.51 -3.46
N LEU A 118 -1.48 7.31 -3.12
CA LEU A 118 -0.09 7.13 -2.70
C LEU A 118 0.89 7.57 -3.79
N GLN A 119 0.63 7.22 -5.04
CA GLN A 119 1.45 7.65 -6.17
C GLN A 119 1.54 9.17 -6.25
N SER A 120 0.41 9.86 -6.10
CA SER A 120 0.36 11.32 -6.11
C SER A 120 1.20 11.91 -4.98
N LEU A 121 1.14 11.35 -3.78
CA LEU A 121 1.96 11.79 -2.65
C LEU A 121 3.45 11.61 -2.91
N ILE A 122 3.84 10.44 -3.42
CA ILE A 122 5.25 10.10 -3.69
C ILE A 122 5.80 10.97 -4.83
N PHE A 123 5.05 11.10 -5.92
CA PHE A 123 5.51 11.86 -7.09
C PHE A 123 5.52 13.37 -6.86
N ALA A 124 4.90 13.86 -5.81
CA ALA A 124 5.04 15.25 -5.36
C ALA A 124 6.35 15.48 -4.57
N LEU A 125 7.03 14.43 -4.13
CA LEU A 125 8.32 14.55 -3.44
C LEU A 125 9.43 14.86 -4.45
N PRO A 126 10.46 15.67 -4.06
CA PRO A 126 11.55 16.01 -4.99
C PRO A 126 12.29 14.81 -5.55
N ASN A 127 12.42 13.74 -4.78
CA ASN A 127 13.12 12.51 -5.13
C ASN A 127 12.19 11.32 -5.38
N GLY A 128 10.89 11.57 -5.61
CA GLY A 128 9.91 10.55 -5.92
C GLY A 128 9.81 10.30 -7.42
N GLN A 129 10.74 9.52 -7.99
CA GLN A 129 10.78 9.29 -9.44
C GLN A 129 10.18 7.96 -9.85
N ARG A 130 10.21 6.97 -8.97
CA ARG A 130 9.67 5.65 -9.25
C ARG A 130 9.16 4.97 -7.99
N ILE A 131 8.22 4.06 -8.20
CA ILE A 131 7.66 3.23 -7.12
C ILE A 131 7.76 1.79 -7.56
N ILE A 132 8.26 0.92 -6.68
CA ILE A 132 8.35 -0.51 -6.91
C ILE A 132 7.56 -1.27 -5.85
N ALA A 133 7.01 -2.41 -6.25
CA ALA A 133 6.27 -3.31 -5.38
C ALA A 133 6.50 -4.75 -5.79
N GLN A 134 6.66 -5.64 -4.83
CA GLN A 134 6.88 -7.06 -5.11
C GLN A 134 5.94 -7.91 -4.24
N PRO A 135 4.66 -8.03 -4.62
CA PRO A 135 3.75 -8.95 -3.95
C PRO A 135 4.17 -10.39 -4.21
N ASP A 136 3.78 -11.28 -3.31
CA ASP A 136 3.97 -12.72 -3.51
C ASP A 136 3.41 -13.15 -4.86
N GLU A 137 4.07 -14.09 -5.52
CA GLU A 137 3.72 -14.52 -6.89
C GLU A 137 2.27 -15.05 -6.97
N ASP A 138 1.80 -15.72 -5.93
CA ASP A 138 0.45 -16.27 -5.85
C ASP A 138 -0.60 -15.28 -5.30
N ASN A 139 -0.20 -14.06 -4.94
CA ASN A 139 -1.12 -12.99 -4.56
C ASN A 139 -1.70 -12.31 -5.81
N LEU A 140 -2.58 -13.03 -6.50
CA LEU A 140 -3.15 -12.57 -7.77
C LEU A 140 -3.97 -11.29 -7.62
N ALA A 141 -4.68 -11.14 -6.52
CA ALA A 141 -5.48 -9.93 -6.27
C ALA A 141 -4.60 -8.68 -6.20
N SER A 142 -3.47 -8.75 -5.49
CA SER A 142 -2.52 -7.64 -5.41
C SER A 142 -1.88 -7.35 -6.77
N ARG A 143 -1.49 -8.37 -7.50
CA ARG A 143 -0.90 -8.21 -8.83
C ARG A 143 -1.85 -7.50 -9.80
N GLN A 144 -3.11 -7.87 -9.80
CA GLN A 144 -4.13 -7.23 -10.63
C GLN A 144 -4.42 -5.79 -10.19
N THR A 145 -4.42 -5.53 -8.89
CA THR A 145 -4.61 -4.18 -8.35
C THR A 145 -3.49 -3.25 -8.79
N LEU A 146 -2.25 -3.72 -8.72
CA LEU A 146 -1.09 -2.93 -9.17
C LEU A 146 -1.19 -2.59 -10.68
N LEU A 147 -1.53 -3.57 -11.51
CA LEU A 147 -1.75 -3.32 -12.95
C LEU A 147 -2.86 -2.29 -13.19
N ALA A 148 -3.98 -2.43 -12.48
CA ALA A 148 -5.10 -1.49 -12.58
C ALA A 148 -4.73 -0.07 -12.13
N ALA A 149 -3.81 0.06 -11.19
CA ALA A 149 -3.30 1.34 -10.71
C ALA A 149 -2.23 1.96 -11.62
N GLY A 150 -1.88 1.31 -12.71
CA GLY A 150 -0.94 1.82 -13.71
C GLY A 150 0.48 1.31 -13.59
N TYR A 151 0.74 0.36 -12.70
CA TYR A 151 2.04 -0.31 -12.61
C TYR A 151 2.21 -1.26 -13.80
N THR A 152 3.45 -1.44 -14.24
CA THR A 152 3.83 -2.47 -15.22
C THR A 152 4.68 -3.53 -14.54
N TYR A 153 4.60 -4.76 -15.03
CA TYR A 153 5.44 -5.83 -14.52
C TYR A 153 6.78 -5.85 -15.26
N ASP A 154 7.87 -5.80 -14.49
CA ASP A 154 9.24 -5.91 -14.98
C ASP A 154 9.68 -7.37 -14.84
N GLU A 155 9.72 -8.10 -15.94
CA GLU A 155 10.07 -9.52 -15.96
C GLU A 155 11.54 -9.77 -15.58
N GLU A 156 12.44 -8.86 -15.93
CA GLU A 156 13.87 -8.99 -15.60
C GLU A 156 14.10 -8.94 -14.09
N ASN A 157 13.43 -8.01 -13.41
CA ASN A 157 13.60 -7.80 -11.98
C ASN A 157 12.50 -8.46 -11.12
N GLU A 158 11.51 -9.07 -11.75
CA GLU A 158 10.39 -9.78 -11.12
C GLU A 158 9.65 -8.92 -10.08
N LEU A 159 9.33 -7.67 -10.48
CA LEU A 159 8.61 -6.71 -9.65
C LEU A 159 7.69 -5.82 -10.49
N PHE A 160 6.78 -5.12 -9.81
CA PHE A 160 5.95 -4.10 -10.43
C PHE A 160 6.58 -2.73 -10.26
N ILE A 161 6.47 -1.90 -11.28
CA ILE A 161 7.07 -0.57 -11.30
C ILE A 161 6.13 0.45 -11.96
N VAL A 162 6.12 1.66 -11.41
CA VAL A 162 5.51 2.82 -12.05
C VAL A 162 6.50 3.99 -11.94
N ASN A 163 6.67 4.72 -13.02
CA ASN A 163 7.54 5.89 -13.10
C ASN A 163 6.69 7.16 -13.13
N ARG A 164 7.27 8.22 -12.57
CA ARG A 164 6.70 9.57 -12.59
C ARG A 164 6.52 10.09 -14.01
#